data_cfdcb0afec0396e8b3e357627a547ada
#
_entry.id   cfdcb0afec0396e8b3e357627a547ada
#
_cell.length_a   1.000
_cell.length_b   1.000
_cell.length_c   1.000
_cell.angle_alpha   90.00
_cell.angle_beta   90.00
_cell.angle_gamma   90.00
#
_symmetry.space_group_name_H-M   'P 1'
#
loop_
_entity.id
_entity.type
_entity.pdbx_description
1 polymer ?
#
loop_
_entity_poly.entity_id
_entity_poly.type
_entity_poly.pdbx_seq_one_letter_code
_entity_poly.pdbx_strand_id
1 'polypeptide(L)'
;MHIGYSAQAGAFAPIWITKEAGLFKKNGLDVNLIFIPGGPTAAASMLAGEVQAVAMAGPAVVSSNLAGTDLVMIAGIVNTFAFQIITVKAITAPQQLKGKRVGVNRFGTAPDIAARFALRRMGIGPSEVTILQLGEQSTRLAAMKAGQLDAAIVLPPITTIAEREGMNVLLDMSELGAEYQITGLASSQAFIAKNRPAAMKLIRSFVEGIHFYKTRKKESMAIIAKYMRTNDMEAVAATWDHFANKIVPKKPYPTARGIKALLDLAAKERPEAAKVSPERMMNISLLKELDDSGFIDALYK
;
A
#
# COMPACT_ATOMS: atom_id res chain seq x y z
N MET A 1 -1.98 -4.78 22.67
CA MET A 1 -1.22 -4.08 21.62
C MET A 1 -2.18 -3.42 20.66
N HIS A 2 -1.92 -2.18 20.27
CA HIS A 2 -2.71 -1.48 19.25
C HIS A 2 -1.95 -1.46 17.92
N ILE A 3 -2.62 -1.84 16.84
CA ILE A 3 -2.05 -1.82 15.49
C ILE A 3 -2.96 -0.96 14.60
N GLY A 4 -2.37 -0.02 13.87
CA GLY A 4 -3.10 0.83 12.93
C GLY A 4 -3.12 0.28 11.50
N TYR A 5 -4.08 0.76 10.71
CA TYR A 5 -4.02 0.68 9.25
C TYR A 5 -4.56 1.98 8.64
N SER A 6 -3.91 2.46 7.58
CA SER A 6 -4.10 3.86 7.15
C SER A 6 -5.05 4.05 5.95
N ALA A 7 -5.58 2.97 5.36
CA ALA A 7 -6.58 3.05 4.31
C ALA A 7 -7.44 1.78 4.22
N GLN A 8 -8.64 1.91 3.68
CA GLN A 8 -9.55 0.81 3.37
C GLN A 8 -9.41 0.45 1.88
N ALA A 9 -8.31 -0.24 1.55
CA ALA A 9 -8.00 -0.68 0.20
C ALA A 9 -7.40 -2.09 0.21
N GLY A 10 -7.53 -2.84 -0.88
CA GLY A 10 -7.06 -4.23 -0.98
C GLY A 10 -5.58 -4.45 -0.60
N ALA A 11 -4.74 -3.42 -0.80
CA ALA A 11 -3.35 -3.41 -0.37
C ALA A 11 -3.14 -3.59 1.15
N PHE A 12 -4.18 -3.40 1.96
CA PHE A 12 -4.15 -3.55 3.42
C PHE A 12 -4.77 -4.87 3.90
N ALA A 13 -5.28 -5.69 3.00
CA ALA A 13 -5.94 -6.96 3.34
C ALA A 13 -5.10 -7.88 4.23
N PRO A 14 -3.77 -8.03 4.07
CA PRO A 14 -2.98 -8.90 4.92
C PRO A 14 -3.10 -8.61 6.42
N ILE A 15 -3.16 -7.32 6.85
CA ILE A 15 -3.28 -7.01 8.27
C ILE A 15 -4.68 -7.30 8.83
N TRP A 16 -5.73 -7.07 8.02
CA TRP A 16 -7.11 -7.42 8.40
C TRP A 16 -7.27 -8.91 8.56
N ILE A 17 -6.73 -9.69 7.61
CA ILE A 17 -6.75 -11.14 7.62
C ILE A 17 -5.99 -11.70 8.82
N THR A 18 -4.81 -11.16 9.12
CA THR A 18 -4.03 -11.56 10.30
C THR A 18 -4.88 -11.42 11.58
N LYS A 19 -5.65 -10.34 11.70
CA LYS A 19 -6.53 -10.10 12.85
C LYS A 19 -7.72 -11.05 12.86
N GLU A 20 -8.48 -11.12 11.78
CA GLU A 20 -9.76 -11.85 11.72
C GLU A 20 -9.56 -13.38 11.74
N ALA A 21 -8.45 -13.88 11.16
CA ALA A 21 -8.06 -15.28 11.26
C ALA A 21 -7.50 -15.67 12.66
N GLY A 22 -7.47 -14.74 13.61
CA GLY A 22 -7.04 -15.01 14.97
C GLY A 22 -5.54 -15.25 15.15
N LEU A 23 -4.72 -14.92 14.13
CA LEU A 23 -3.31 -15.27 14.10
C LEU A 23 -2.47 -14.49 15.12
N PHE A 24 -2.88 -13.26 15.46
CA PHE A 24 -2.28 -12.54 16.59
C PHE A 24 -2.50 -13.29 17.91
N LYS A 25 -3.75 -13.70 18.19
CA LYS A 25 -4.10 -14.45 19.41
C LYS A 25 -3.39 -15.80 19.46
N LYS A 26 -3.32 -16.50 18.31
CA LYS A 26 -2.56 -17.76 18.16
C LYS A 26 -1.11 -17.61 18.62
N ASN A 27 -0.48 -16.48 18.30
CA ASN A 27 0.91 -16.18 18.67
C ASN A 27 1.04 -15.44 20.02
N GLY A 28 -0.02 -15.40 20.82
CA GLY A 28 -0.01 -14.79 22.16
C GLY A 28 0.07 -13.27 22.15
N LEU A 29 -0.56 -12.62 21.16
CA LEU A 29 -0.78 -11.18 21.12
C LEU A 29 -2.28 -10.87 21.16
N ASP A 30 -2.70 -10.09 22.14
CA ASP A 30 -4.01 -9.46 22.12
C ASP A 30 -3.90 -8.13 21.38
N VAL A 31 -4.47 -8.08 20.16
CA VAL A 31 -4.35 -6.94 19.24
C VAL A 31 -5.70 -6.27 19.06
N ASN A 32 -5.73 -4.96 19.26
CA ASN A 32 -6.79 -4.09 18.79
C ASN A 32 -6.37 -3.44 17.46
N LEU A 33 -7.13 -3.68 16.39
CA LEU A 33 -6.85 -3.13 15.05
C LEU A 33 -7.66 -1.85 14.83
N ILE A 34 -6.98 -0.73 14.55
CA ILE A 34 -7.57 0.62 14.53
C ILE A 34 -7.40 1.23 13.13
N PHE A 35 -8.50 1.74 12.57
CA PHE A 35 -8.44 2.54 11.35
C PHE A 35 -8.00 3.97 11.67
N ILE A 36 -6.88 4.40 11.09
CA ILE A 36 -6.31 5.75 11.25
C ILE A 36 -6.10 6.33 9.84
N PRO A 37 -7.07 7.13 9.34
CA PRO A 37 -7.06 7.57 7.94
C PRO A 37 -5.86 8.47 7.62
N GLY A 38 -5.09 8.07 6.60
CA GLY A 38 -3.94 8.80 6.08
C GLY A 38 -2.61 8.49 6.78
N GLY A 39 -1.57 8.34 5.97
CA GLY A 39 -0.23 7.99 6.43
C GLY A 39 0.37 8.96 7.45
N PRO A 40 0.30 10.29 7.25
CA PRO A 40 0.83 11.26 8.23
C PRO A 40 0.18 11.15 9.60
N THR A 41 -1.16 11.00 9.67
CA THR A 41 -1.88 10.82 10.94
C THR A 41 -1.49 9.52 11.61
N ALA A 42 -1.39 8.44 10.85
CA ALA A 42 -0.97 7.14 11.37
C ALA A 42 0.47 7.15 11.89
N ALA A 43 1.39 7.88 11.23
CA ALA A 43 2.75 8.10 11.73
C ALA A 43 2.75 8.89 13.04
N ALA A 44 1.95 9.95 13.15
CA ALA A 44 1.82 10.75 14.37
C ALA A 44 1.31 9.92 15.54
N SER A 45 0.26 9.09 15.35
CA SER A 45 -0.25 8.17 16.38
C SER A 45 0.81 7.15 16.84
N MET A 46 1.68 6.69 15.93
CA MET A 46 2.76 5.78 16.30
C MET A 46 3.85 6.50 17.12
N LEU A 47 4.19 7.73 16.76
CA LEU A 47 5.14 8.56 17.52
C LEU A 47 4.61 8.94 18.91
N ALA A 48 3.31 9.16 19.04
CA ALA A 48 2.64 9.37 20.32
C ALA A 48 2.55 8.09 21.19
N GLY A 49 2.94 6.92 20.66
CA GLY A 49 2.85 5.64 21.37
C GLY A 49 1.44 5.05 21.44
N GLU A 50 0.45 5.66 20.79
CA GLU A 50 -0.94 5.18 20.76
C GLU A 50 -1.07 3.83 20.04
N VAL A 51 -0.26 3.60 19.00
CA VAL A 51 -0.16 2.35 18.28
C VAL A 51 1.31 1.91 18.16
N GLN A 52 1.56 0.61 18.24
CA GLN A 52 2.91 0.04 18.23
C GLN A 52 3.39 -0.34 16.82
N ALA A 53 2.46 -0.55 15.92
CA ALA A 53 2.74 -0.78 14.50
C ALA A 53 1.58 -0.27 13.64
N VAL A 54 1.86 0.04 12.38
CA VAL A 54 0.85 0.51 11.43
C VAL A 54 1.11 -0.10 10.06
N ALA A 55 0.06 -0.67 9.45
CA ALA A 55 0.08 -0.92 8.01
C ALA A 55 -0.15 0.43 7.31
N MET A 56 0.87 0.94 6.59
CA MET A 56 0.85 2.29 6.03
C MET A 56 1.65 2.42 4.74
N ALA A 57 1.48 3.55 4.06
CA ALA A 57 2.21 3.84 2.84
C ALA A 57 3.68 4.21 3.10
N GLY A 58 4.58 3.76 2.22
CA GLY A 58 6.01 4.02 2.30
C GLY A 58 6.39 5.51 2.33
N PRO A 59 5.77 6.40 1.52
CA PRO A 59 6.04 7.84 1.59
C PRO A 59 5.87 8.45 2.98
N ALA A 60 4.92 7.96 3.78
CA ALA A 60 4.71 8.47 5.13
C ALA A 60 5.86 8.09 6.09
N VAL A 61 6.43 6.88 5.95
CA VAL A 61 7.62 6.46 6.72
C VAL A 61 8.82 7.32 6.34
N VAL A 62 9.06 7.50 5.04
CA VAL A 62 10.17 8.33 4.53
C VAL A 62 10.04 9.77 5.02
N SER A 63 8.87 10.40 4.84
CA SER A 63 8.63 11.77 5.26
C SER A 63 8.82 11.95 6.77
N SER A 64 8.36 11.00 7.57
CA SER A 64 8.51 11.01 9.03
C SER A 64 9.98 10.90 9.45
N ASN A 65 10.73 9.98 8.84
CA ASN A 65 12.16 9.83 9.11
C ASN A 65 12.98 11.05 8.72
N LEU A 66 12.67 11.69 7.59
CA LEU A 66 13.31 12.94 7.17
C LEU A 66 12.98 14.10 8.14
N ALA A 67 11.91 13.97 8.94
CA ALA A 67 11.59 14.88 10.04
C ALA A 67 12.25 14.48 11.38
N GLY A 68 13.16 13.50 11.38
CA GLY A 68 13.96 13.10 12.55
C GLY A 68 13.35 12.00 13.40
N THR A 69 12.37 11.23 12.90
CA THR A 69 11.78 10.11 13.65
C THR A 69 12.56 8.79 13.43
N ASP A 70 12.20 7.77 14.21
CA ASP A 70 12.81 6.42 14.16
C ASP A 70 11.90 5.36 13.50
N LEU A 71 10.89 5.81 12.73
CA LEU A 71 9.95 4.90 12.09
C LEU A 71 10.61 4.08 10.97
N VAL A 72 10.36 2.79 10.94
CA VAL A 72 10.94 1.87 9.95
C VAL A 72 9.91 0.90 9.40
N MET A 73 10.08 0.50 8.14
CA MET A 73 9.37 -0.64 7.55
C MET A 73 9.95 -1.94 8.11
N ILE A 74 9.08 -2.77 8.69
CA ILE A 74 9.44 -4.10 9.23
C ILE A 74 8.94 -5.24 8.33
N ALA A 75 7.98 -4.95 7.44
CA ALA A 75 7.57 -5.85 6.36
C ALA A 75 7.04 -5.05 5.17
N GLY A 76 7.26 -5.56 3.95
CA GLY A 76 6.70 -5.02 2.70
C GLY A 76 5.43 -5.77 2.31
N ILE A 77 4.37 -5.05 1.96
CA ILE A 77 3.12 -5.64 1.46
C ILE A 77 3.03 -5.46 -0.04
N VAL A 78 3.20 -4.21 -0.51
CA VAL A 78 3.15 -3.85 -1.92
C VAL A 78 4.44 -3.12 -2.27
N ASN A 79 5.32 -3.80 -2.98
CA ASN A 79 6.66 -3.35 -3.31
C ASN A 79 6.81 -2.87 -4.77
N THR A 80 5.69 -2.67 -5.46
CA THR A 80 5.61 -2.18 -6.83
C THR A 80 4.47 -1.17 -6.96
N PHE A 81 4.43 -0.42 -8.05
CA PHE A 81 3.25 0.39 -8.36
C PHE A 81 2.08 -0.53 -8.73
N ALA A 82 1.23 -0.85 -7.75
CA ALA A 82 0.02 -1.66 -7.96
C ALA A 82 -1.16 -0.86 -8.51
N PHE A 83 -0.96 0.45 -8.79
CA PHE A 83 -2.01 1.33 -9.29
C PHE A 83 -2.31 1.11 -10.76
N GLN A 84 -3.53 1.44 -11.12
CA GLN A 84 -4.00 1.48 -12.50
C GLN A 84 -4.49 2.88 -12.83
N ILE A 85 -4.29 3.29 -14.09
CA ILE A 85 -4.92 4.49 -14.63
C ILE A 85 -6.19 4.04 -15.34
N ILE A 86 -7.33 4.42 -14.77
CA ILE A 86 -8.62 4.29 -15.46
C ILE A 86 -8.95 5.58 -16.18
N THR A 87 -9.64 5.48 -17.32
CA THR A 87 -10.05 6.61 -18.15
C THR A 87 -11.50 6.49 -18.57
N VAL A 88 -12.13 7.62 -18.88
CA VAL A 88 -13.44 7.62 -19.53
C VAL A 88 -13.36 6.89 -20.88
N LYS A 89 -14.47 6.32 -21.35
CA LYS A 89 -14.57 5.49 -22.56
C LYS A 89 -13.91 6.12 -23.80
N ALA A 90 -13.95 7.45 -23.93
CA ALA A 90 -13.39 8.17 -25.08
C ALA A 90 -11.86 8.20 -25.12
N ILE A 91 -11.18 7.86 -24.01
CA ILE A 91 -9.72 7.90 -23.91
C ILE A 91 -9.19 6.46 -23.89
N THR A 92 -8.58 6.04 -24.98
CA THR A 92 -8.07 4.68 -25.21
C THR A 92 -6.55 4.64 -25.44
N ALA A 93 -5.91 5.81 -25.57
CA ALA A 93 -4.48 5.93 -25.81
C ALA A 93 -3.85 7.02 -24.92
N PRO A 94 -2.58 6.83 -24.48
CA PRO A 94 -1.90 7.76 -23.57
C PRO A 94 -1.93 9.22 -24.01
N GLN A 95 -1.69 9.49 -25.30
CA GLN A 95 -1.60 10.86 -25.81
C GLN A 95 -2.92 11.64 -25.73
N GLN A 96 -4.05 10.94 -25.61
CA GLN A 96 -5.37 11.56 -25.43
C GLN A 96 -5.57 12.13 -24.00
N LEU A 97 -4.65 11.84 -23.07
CA LEU A 97 -4.64 12.47 -21.74
C LEU A 97 -4.17 13.93 -21.76
N LYS A 98 -3.52 14.40 -22.83
CA LYS A 98 -3.10 15.80 -22.93
C LYS A 98 -4.29 16.75 -22.84
N GLY A 99 -4.18 17.76 -21.99
CA GLY A 99 -5.25 18.72 -21.68
C GLY A 99 -6.37 18.16 -20.79
N LYS A 100 -6.24 16.92 -20.29
CA LYS A 100 -7.26 16.25 -19.47
C LYS A 100 -7.02 16.36 -17.97
N ARG A 101 -8.07 16.08 -17.20
CA ARG A 101 -8.09 16.11 -15.73
C ARG A 101 -7.82 14.71 -15.19
N VAL A 102 -6.77 14.57 -14.36
CA VAL A 102 -6.35 13.31 -13.76
C VAL A 102 -6.53 13.38 -12.23
N GLY A 103 -7.35 12.51 -11.67
CA GLY A 103 -7.67 12.50 -10.26
C GLY A 103 -6.69 11.67 -9.42
N VAL A 104 -6.23 12.28 -8.34
CA VAL A 104 -5.41 11.63 -7.31
C VAL A 104 -6.03 11.84 -5.92
N ASN A 105 -5.47 11.18 -4.87
CA ASN A 105 -5.94 11.40 -3.49
C ASN A 105 -5.59 12.82 -3.02
N ARG A 106 -4.33 13.03 -2.65
CA ARG A 106 -3.72 14.31 -2.26
C ARG A 106 -2.33 14.38 -2.88
N PHE A 107 -1.81 15.58 -3.08
CA PHE A 107 -0.42 15.75 -3.52
C PHE A 107 0.57 15.17 -2.49
N GLY A 108 1.66 14.59 -2.98
CA GLY A 108 2.65 13.88 -2.17
C GLY A 108 2.24 12.50 -1.68
N THR A 109 1.00 12.03 -1.97
CA THR A 109 0.57 10.65 -1.64
C THR A 109 0.98 9.66 -2.74
N ALA A 110 0.92 8.36 -2.42
CA ALA A 110 1.27 7.31 -3.38
C ALA A 110 0.50 7.40 -4.72
N PRO A 111 -0.82 7.70 -4.78
CA PRO A 111 -1.52 7.92 -6.05
C PRO A 111 -1.02 9.13 -6.87
N ASP A 112 -0.64 10.24 -6.22
CA ASP A 112 -0.07 11.39 -6.94
C ASP A 112 1.29 11.05 -7.54
N ILE A 113 2.14 10.40 -6.76
CA ILE A 113 3.45 9.94 -7.22
C ILE A 113 3.31 8.95 -8.38
N ALA A 114 2.37 8.01 -8.27
CA ALA A 114 2.05 7.05 -9.32
C ALA A 114 1.56 7.75 -10.60
N ALA A 115 0.67 8.75 -10.48
CA ALA A 115 0.21 9.55 -11.62
C ALA A 115 1.38 10.19 -12.37
N ARG A 116 2.24 10.91 -11.62
CA ARG A 116 3.41 11.60 -12.20
C ARG A 116 4.41 10.63 -12.83
N PHE A 117 4.62 9.48 -12.20
CA PHE A 117 5.48 8.42 -12.74
C PHE A 117 4.91 7.89 -14.06
N ALA A 118 3.63 7.53 -14.07
CA ALA A 118 2.98 6.96 -15.25
C ALA A 118 2.92 7.96 -16.41
N LEU A 119 2.55 9.22 -16.16
CA LEU A 119 2.53 10.28 -17.17
C LEU A 119 3.91 10.45 -17.82
N ARG A 120 4.99 10.50 -17.02
CA ARG A 120 6.37 10.56 -17.57
C ARG A 120 6.70 9.33 -18.42
N ARG A 121 6.30 8.12 -17.99
CA ARG A 121 6.54 6.88 -18.77
C ARG A 121 5.77 6.88 -20.08
N MET A 122 4.64 7.57 -20.16
CA MET A 122 3.84 7.75 -21.37
C MET A 122 4.29 8.96 -22.23
N GLY A 123 5.37 9.65 -21.86
CA GLY A 123 5.88 10.82 -22.58
C GLY A 123 4.99 12.06 -22.43
N ILE A 124 4.23 12.16 -21.31
CA ILE A 124 3.36 13.29 -21.02
C ILE A 124 4.01 14.15 -19.94
N GLY A 125 4.23 15.43 -20.25
CA GLY A 125 4.79 16.39 -19.30
C GLY A 125 3.79 16.79 -18.21
N PRO A 126 4.27 17.21 -17.02
CA PRO A 126 3.40 17.55 -15.91
C PRO A 126 2.48 18.76 -16.17
N SER A 127 2.84 19.65 -17.12
CA SER A 127 2.04 20.79 -17.54
C SER A 127 1.01 20.44 -18.63
N GLU A 128 1.08 19.23 -19.20
CA GLU A 128 0.18 18.81 -20.27
C GLU A 128 -1.13 18.18 -19.75
N VAL A 129 -1.26 18.00 -18.42
CA VAL A 129 -2.47 17.50 -17.76
C VAL A 129 -2.79 18.34 -16.53
N THR A 130 -4.04 18.35 -16.10
CA THR A 130 -4.45 18.96 -14.83
C THR A 130 -4.63 17.87 -13.78
N ILE A 131 -3.74 17.79 -12.78
CA ILE A 131 -3.89 16.84 -11.67
C ILE A 131 -4.78 17.48 -10.60
N LEU A 132 -5.85 16.77 -10.21
CA LEU A 132 -6.85 17.21 -9.22
C LEU A 132 -6.82 16.33 -7.97
N GLN A 133 -6.88 16.96 -6.78
CA GLN A 133 -7.00 16.26 -5.50
C GLN A 133 -8.47 16.00 -5.19
N LEU A 134 -8.91 14.76 -5.24
CA LEU A 134 -10.31 14.35 -5.07
C LEU A 134 -10.50 13.27 -3.98
N GLY A 135 -9.53 13.11 -3.08
CA GLY A 135 -9.65 12.21 -1.93
C GLY A 135 -9.74 10.73 -2.30
N GLU A 136 -10.74 10.02 -1.79
CA GLU A 136 -10.87 8.57 -1.91
C GLU A 136 -11.18 8.10 -3.33
N GLN A 137 -10.87 6.83 -3.63
CA GLN A 137 -11.03 6.24 -4.97
C GLN A 137 -12.49 6.26 -5.45
N SER A 138 -13.44 5.99 -4.55
CA SER A 138 -14.88 6.06 -4.84
C SER A 138 -15.32 7.46 -5.26
N THR A 139 -14.79 8.50 -4.63
CA THR A 139 -15.04 9.90 -4.99
C THR A 139 -14.51 10.21 -6.39
N ARG A 140 -13.30 9.71 -6.72
CA ARG A 140 -12.73 9.89 -8.06
C ARG A 140 -13.56 9.18 -9.13
N LEU A 141 -14.02 7.96 -8.86
CA LEU A 141 -14.91 7.24 -9.77
C LEU A 141 -16.24 8.01 -9.99
N ALA A 142 -16.84 8.50 -8.91
CA ALA A 142 -18.06 9.31 -8.99
C ALA A 142 -17.85 10.59 -9.82
N ALA A 143 -16.72 11.27 -9.65
CA ALA A 143 -16.36 12.45 -10.44
C ALA A 143 -16.17 12.13 -11.94
N MET A 144 -15.62 10.95 -12.26
CA MET A 144 -15.52 10.47 -13.66
C MET A 144 -16.91 10.23 -14.26
N LYS A 145 -17.81 9.58 -13.51
CA LYS A 145 -19.20 9.34 -13.92
C LYS A 145 -19.98 10.66 -14.16
N ALA A 146 -19.70 11.67 -13.35
CA ALA A 146 -20.28 13.00 -13.49
C ALA A 146 -19.63 13.88 -14.58
N GLY A 147 -18.64 13.36 -15.33
CA GLY A 147 -17.91 14.12 -16.35
C GLY A 147 -17.01 15.24 -15.79
N GLN A 148 -16.72 15.20 -14.50
CA GLN A 148 -15.84 16.17 -13.84
C GLN A 148 -14.37 15.77 -13.87
N LEU A 149 -14.09 14.50 -14.22
CA LEU A 149 -12.77 13.92 -14.28
C LEU A 149 -12.65 13.02 -15.50
N ASP A 150 -11.50 13.03 -16.16
CA ASP A 150 -11.27 12.29 -17.41
C ASP A 150 -10.47 10.99 -17.15
N ALA A 151 -9.62 10.97 -16.12
CA ALA A 151 -8.84 9.81 -15.70
C ALA A 151 -8.63 9.81 -14.18
N ALA A 152 -8.38 8.64 -13.60
CA ALA A 152 -8.07 8.51 -12.18
C ALA A 152 -7.03 7.42 -11.91
N ILE A 153 -6.25 7.63 -10.84
CA ILE A 153 -5.34 6.62 -10.30
C ILE A 153 -6.09 5.81 -9.25
N VAL A 154 -6.26 4.53 -9.49
CA VAL A 154 -7.06 3.64 -8.62
C VAL A 154 -6.39 2.29 -8.41
N LEU A 155 -6.98 1.51 -7.52
CA LEU A 155 -6.66 0.12 -7.21
C LEU A 155 -7.96 -0.71 -7.27
N PRO A 156 -7.91 -2.02 -7.49
CA PRO A 156 -9.06 -2.86 -7.24
C PRO A 156 -9.59 -2.69 -5.80
N PRO A 157 -10.91 -2.71 -5.58
CA PRO A 157 -11.97 -3.10 -6.52
C PRO A 157 -12.44 -1.99 -7.46
N ILE A 158 -12.02 -0.74 -7.29
CA ILE A 158 -12.54 0.40 -8.07
C ILE A 158 -12.25 0.23 -9.57
N THR A 159 -11.10 -0.34 -9.92
CA THR A 159 -10.79 -0.65 -11.33
C THR A 159 -11.87 -1.58 -11.93
N THR A 160 -12.15 -2.69 -11.28
CA THR A 160 -13.14 -3.67 -11.77
C THR A 160 -14.53 -3.06 -11.89
N ILE A 161 -14.92 -2.20 -10.95
CA ILE A 161 -16.19 -1.47 -11.01
C ILE A 161 -16.20 -0.52 -12.23
N ALA A 162 -15.12 0.22 -12.45
CA ALA A 162 -14.99 1.15 -13.56
C ALA A 162 -15.05 0.43 -14.92
N GLU A 163 -14.38 -0.71 -15.07
CA GLU A 163 -14.44 -1.52 -16.30
C GLU A 163 -15.85 -1.99 -16.63
N ARG A 164 -16.61 -2.47 -15.63
CA ARG A 164 -18.03 -2.85 -15.80
C ARG A 164 -18.93 -1.68 -16.22
N GLU A 165 -18.52 -0.45 -15.89
CA GLU A 165 -19.22 0.77 -16.30
C GLU A 165 -18.72 1.31 -17.67
N GLY A 166 -17.88 0.53 -18.37
CA GLY A 166 -17.40 0.85 -19.72
C GLY A 166 -16.23 1.83 -19.75
N MET A 167 -15.55 2.04 -18.63
CA MET A 167 -14.29 2.78 -18.58
C MET A 167 -13.12 1.89 -19.01
N ASN A 168 -12.01 2.49 -19.45
CA ASN A 168 -10.84 1.74 -19.87
C ASN A 168 -9.80 1.68 -18.74
N VAL A 169 -9.07 0.58 -18.65
CA VAL A 169 -7.77 0.53 -17.96
C VAL A 169 -6.71 0.92 -18.99
N LEU A 170 -6.24 2.15 -18.91
CA LEU A 170 -5.25 2.68 -19.85
C LEU A 170 -3.85 2.14 -19.57
N LEU A 171 -3.52 1.91 -18.30
CA LEU A 171 -2.22 1.41 -17.86
C LEU A 171 -2.36 0.66 -16.53
N ASP A 172 -1.87 -0.56 -16.47
CA ASP A 172 -1.57 -1.26 -15.21
C ASP A 172 -0.09 -1.05 -14.86
N MET A 173 0.16 -0.26 -13.82
CA MET A 173 1.53 0.10 -13.45
C MET A 173 2.28 -1.06 -12.78
N SER A 174 1.59 -2.11 -12.32
CA SER A 174 2.23 -3.30 -11.76
C SER A 174 3.07 -4.06 -12.79
N GLU A 175 2.73 -3.90 -14.08
CA GLU A 175 3.43 -4.52 -15.20
C GLU A 175 4.71 -3.77 -15.61
N LEU A 176 4.94 -2.59 -15.07
CA LEU A 176 6.10 -1.77 -15.43
C LEU A 176 7.42 -2.24 -14.80
N GLY A 177 7.39 -3.25 -13.93
CA GLY A 177 8.58 -3.80 -13.26
C GLY A 177 9.31 -2.82 -12.35
N ALA A 178 8.68 -1.69 -12.00
CA ALA A 178 9.28 -0.67 -11.15
C ALA A 178 9.10 -1.03 -9.67
N GLU A 179 10.20 -1.12 -8.94
CA GLU A 179 10.14 -1.25 -7.49
C GLU A 179 9.77 0.09 -6.84
N TYR A 180 8.76 0.03 -6.00
CA TYR A 180 8.27 1.18 -5.25
C TYR A 180 7.53 0.71 -4.00
N GLN A 181 7.95 1.17 -2.81
CA GLN A 181 7.34 0.75 -1.56
C GLN A 181 6.00 1.48 -1.35
N ILE A 182 4.92 0.90 -1.88
CA ILE A 182 3.56 1.46 -1.75
C ILE A 182 3.03 1.30 -0.35
N THR A 183 2.97 0.06 0.16
CA THR A 183 2.49 -0.24 1.51
C THR A 183 3.37 -1.27 2.18
N GLY A 184 3.44 -1.17 3.50
CA GLY A 184 4.12 -2.12 4.35
C GLY A 184 3.64 -2.02 5.79
N LEU A 185 4.14 -2.89 6.63
CA LEU A 185 3.99 -2.81 8.07
C LEU A 185 5.16 -2.01 8.62
N ALA A 186 4.88 -0.91 9.31
CA ALA A 186 5.87 -0.04 9.96
C ALA A 186 5.77 -0.15 11.49
N SER A 187 6.89 0.14 12.15
CA SER A 187 6.99 0.27 13.60
C SER A 187 8.10 1.28 13.94
N SER A 188 8.32 1.60 15.23
CA SER A 188 9.47 2.38 15.65
C SER A 188 10.65 1.49 16.03
N GLN A 189 11.88 1.96 15.79
CA GLN A 189 13.09 1.27 16.25
C GLN A 189 13.09 1.12 17.79
N ALA A 190 12.61 2.16 18.48
CA ALA A 190 12.49 2.16 19.93
C ALA A 190 11.56 1.04 20.44
N PHE A 191 10.39 0.85 19.80
CA PHE A 191 9.49 -0.26 20.16
C PHE A 191 10.14 -1.60 19.91
N ILE A 192 10.76 -1.81 18.75
CA ILE A 192 11.41 -3.07 18.39
C ILE A 192 12.51 -3.42 19.40
N ALA A 193 13.34 -2.45 19.77
CA ALA A 193 14.44 -2.66 20.71
C ALA A 193 13.96 -3.00 22.12
N LYS A 194 12.93 -2.26 22.61
CA LYS A 194 12.40 -2.46 23.97
C LYS A 194 11.50 -3.69 24.12
N ASN A 195 10.84 -4.11 23.03
CA ASN A 195 9.80 -5.13 23.06
C ASN A 195 10.05 -6.22 22.02
N ARG A 196 11.31 -6.63 21.80
CA ARG A 196 11.69 -7.59 20.76
C ARG A 196 10.82 -8.86 20.73
N PRO A 197 10.47 -9.51 21.88
CA PRO A 197 9.59 -10.69 21.84
C PRO A 197 8.20 -10.40 21.28
N ALA A 198 7.61 -9.24 21.61
CA ALA A 198 6.31 -8.85 21.07
C ALA A 198 6.40 -8.48 19.58
N ALA A 199 7.48 -7.81 19.15
CA ALA A 199 7.75 -7.50 17.76
C ALA A 199 7.98 -8.78 16.92
N MET A 200 8.65 -9.80 17.46
CA MET A 200 8.79 -11.09 16.79
C MET A 200 7.43 -11.81 16.62
N LYS A 201 6.60 -11.83 17.67
CA LYS A 201 5.24 -12.38 17.57
C LYS A 201 4.39 -11.64 16.55
N LEU A 202 4.54 -10.31 16.46
CA LEU A 202 3.86 -9.49 15.45
C LEU A 202 4.25 -9.91 14.03
N ILE A 203 5.56 -9.98 13.73
CA ILE A 203 6.05 -10.36 12.40
C ILE A 203 5.66 -11.81 12.07
N ARG A 204 5.77 -12.73 13.00
CA ARG A 204 5.33 -14.12 12.82
C ARG A 204 3.85 -14.21 12.48
N SER A 205 2.99 -13.52 13.24
CA SER A 205 1.54 -13.47 12.97
C SER A 205 1.25 -12.90 11.60
N PHE A 206 1.97 -11.84 11.22
CA PHE A 206 1.78 -11.18 9.92
C PHE A 206 2.19 -12.09 8.75
N VAL A 207 3.29 -12.81 8.86
CA VAL A 207 3.72 -13.79 7.85
C VAL A 207 2.72 -14.94 7.71
N GLU A 208 2.21 -15.47 8.83
CA GLU A 208 1.12 -16.46 8.82
C GLU A 208 -0.15 -15.87 8.18
N GLY A 209 -0.44 -14.58 8.41
CA GLY A 209 -1.54 -13.85 7.79
C GLY A 209 -1.42 -13.75 6.27
N ILE A 210 -0.22 -13.51 5.78
CA ILE A 210 0.06 -13.52 4.33
C ILE A 210 -0.13 -14.92 3.75
N HIS A 211 0.35 -15.96 4.44
CA HIS A 211 0.10 -17.33 4.02
C HIS A 211 -1.40 -17.64 3.96
N PHE A 212 -2.16 -17.33 5.01
CA PHE A 212 -3.62 -17.49 5.03
C PHE A 212 -4.27 -16.73 3.87
N TYR A 213 -3.87 -15.46 3.66
CA TYR A 213 -4.37 -14.63 2.57
C TYR A 213 -4.22 -15.30 1.21
N LYS A 214 -3.07 -15.90 0.95
CA LYS A 214 -2.75 -16.55 -0.33
C LYS A 214 -3.44 -17.89 -0.53
N THR A 215 -3.72 -18.63 0.55
CA THR A 215 -4.17 -20.03 0.48
C THR A 215 -5.65 -20.23 0.83
N ARG A 216 -6.29 -19.27 1.49
CA ARG A 216 -7.67 -19.33 1.96
C ARG A 216 -8.51 -18.25 1.28
N LYS A 217 -8.72 -18.41 -0.05
CA LYS A 217 -9.42 -17.42 -0.90
C LYS A 217 -10.79 -17.03 -0.35
N LYS A 218 -11.66 -18.01 -0.08
CA LYS A 218 -13.06 -17.78 0.34
C LYS A 218 -13.14 -16.98 1.64
N GLU A 219 -12.37 -17.38 2.65
CA GLU A 219 -12.33 -16.70 3.94
C GLU A 219 -11.70 -15.30 3.83
N SER A 220 -10.63 -15.18 3.03
CA SER A 220 -9.99 -13.90 2.77
C SER A 220 -10.90 -12.90 2.08
N MET A 221 -11.70 -13.37 1.09
CA MET A 221 -12.69 -12.53 0.41
C MET A 221 -13.76 -12.02 1.37
N ALA A 222 -14.26 -12.87 2.29
CA ALA A 222 -15.26 -12.45 3.28
C ALA A 222 -14.70 -11.35 4.19
N ILE A 223 -13.43 -11.44 4.61
CA ILE A 223 -12.74 -10.43 5.42
C ILE A 223 -12.55 -9.13 4.62
N ILE A 224 -12.10 -9.22 3.37
CA ILE A 224 -11.94 -8.05 2.49
C ILE A 224 -13.27 -7.32 2.33
N ALA A 225 -14.35 -8.04 2.03
CA ALA A 225 -15.70 -7.49 1.88
C ALA A 225 -16.15 -6.73 3.15
N LYS A 226 -15.92 -7.32 4.33
CA LYS A 226 -16.21 -6.71 5.63
C LYS A 226 -15.49 -5.37 5.81
N TYR A 227 -14.18 -5.34 5.61
CA TYR A 227 -13.36 -4.13 5.85
C TYR A 227 -13.55 -3.06 4.78
N MET A 228 -13.82 -3.45 3.55
CA MET A 228 -14.15 -2.54 2.46
C MET A 228 -15.62 -2.12 2.42
N ARG A 229 -16.45 -2.68 3.32
CA ARG A 229 -17.90 -2.40 3.43
C ARG A 229 -18.62 -2.56 2.09
N THR A 230 -18.37 -3.66 1.40
CA THR A 230 -18.96 -3.96 0.09
C THR A 230 -19.57 -5.35 0.05
N ASN A 231 -20.66 -5.50 -0.70
CA ASN A 231 -21.28 -6.78 -1.03
C ASN A 231 -20.96 -7.23 -2.47
N ASP A 232 -20.16 -6.46 -3.22
CA ASP A 232 -19.73 -6.78 -4.56
C ASP A 232 -18.64 -7.84 -4.53
N MET A 233 -19.06 -9.11 -4.47
CA MET A 233 -18.14 -10.24 -4.32
C MET A 233 -17.28 -10.49 -5.57
N GLU A 234 -17.70 -10.03 -6.74
CA GLU A 234 -16.91 -10.10 -7.98
C GLU A 234 -15.72 -9.11 -7.89
N ALA A 235 -15.98 -7.87 -7.50
CA ALA A 235 -14.94 -6.87 -7.28
C ALA A 235 -14.00 -7.25 -6.12
N VAL A 236 -14.52 -7.92 -5.09
CA VAL A 236 -13.71 -8.49 -4.00
C VAL A 236 -12.82 -9.63 -4.50
N ALA A 237 -13.35 -10.51 -5.36
CA ALA A 237 -12.57 -11.60 -5.96
C ALA A 237 -11.43 -11.04 -6.82
N ALA A 238 -11.71 -10.05 -7.68
CA ALA A 238 -10.69 -9.38 -8.48
C ALA A 238 -9.63 -8.69 -7.61
N THR A 239 -10.03 -8.09 -6.49
CA THR A 239 -9.10 -7.52 -5.50
C THR A 239 -8.20 -8.59 -4.91
N TRP A 240 -8.79 -9.72 -4.50
CA TRP A 240 -8.00 -10.83 -3.96
C TRP A 240 -7.03 -11.39 -5.01
N ASP A 241 -7.50 -11.66 -6.23
CA ASP A 241 -6.67 -12.20 -7.31
C ASP A 241 -5.51 -11.25 -7.66
N HIS A 242 -5.76 -9.95 -7.72
CA HIS A 242 -4.72 -8.96 -8.00
C HIS A 242 -3.65 -8.94 -6.89
N PHE A 243 -4.06 -8.80 -5.63
CA PHE A 243 -3.09 -8.64 -4.54
C PHE A 243 -2.49 -9.96 -4.07
N ALA A 244 -3.29 -11.00 -3.83
CA ALA A 244 -2.79 -12.24 -3.27
C ALA A 244 -1.92 -13.03 -4.25
N ASN A 245 -2.29 -13.05 -5.53
CA ASN A 245 -1.56 -13.85 -6.53
C ASN A 245 -0.39 -13.08 -7.15
N LYS A 246 -0.59 -11.79 -7.52
CA LYS A 246 0.39 -11.04 -8.30
C LYS A 246 1.31 -10.16 -7.46
N ILE A 247 0.79 -9.53 -6.38
CA ILE A 247 1.47 -8.39 -5.76
C ILE A 247 2.14 -8.76 -4.42
N VAL A 248 1.37 -9.32 -3.46
CA VAL A 248 1.88 -9.58 -2.11
C VAL A 248 2.88 -10.73 -2.13
N PRO A 249 4.14 -10.53 -1.70
CA PRO A 249 5.14 -11.58 -1.73
C PRO A 249 4.92 -12.61 -0.61
N LYS A 250 5.35 -13.86 -0.81
CA LYS A 250 5.36 -14.89 0.23
C LYS A 250 6.30 -14.53 1.39
N LYS A 251 7.45 -13.97 1.06
CA LYS A 251 8.45 -13.43 1.99
C LYS A 251 8.35 -11.91 1.93
N PRO A 252 7.70 -11.25 2.91
CA PRO A 252 7.31 -9.85 2.80
C PRO A 252 8.46 -8.89 3.15
N TYR A 253 9.59 -9.00 2.46
CA TYR A 253 10.67 -8.04 2.62
C TYR A 253 10.31 -6.69 1.99
N PRO A 254 10.50 -5.56 2.69
CA PRO A 254 10.54 -4.26 2.03
C PRO A 254 11.78 -4.21 1.12
N THR A 255 11.72 -3.50 0.00
CA THR A 255 12.84 -3.45 -0.93
C THR A 255 13.63 -2.16 -0.81
N ALA A 256 14.96 -2.26 -0.75
CA ALA A 256 15.82 -1.09 -0.71
C ALA A 256 15.65 -0.20 -1.95
N ARG A 257 15.44 -0.80 -3.14
CA ARG A 257 15.17 -0.06 -4.38
C ARG A 257 13.83 0.68 -4.32
N GLY A 258 12.79 0.04 -3.78
CA GLY A 258 11.48 0.67 -3.63
C GLY A 258 11.52 1.85 -2.67
N ILE A 259 12.28 1.76 -1.58
CA ILE A 259 12.51 2.86 -0.64
C ILE A 259 13.42 3.93 -1.26
N LYS A 260 14.47 3.55 -2.00
CA LYS A 260 15.31 4.50 -2.72
C LYS A 260 14.50 5.37 -3.69
N ALA A 261 13.55 4.76 -4.40
CA ALA A 261 12.65 5.50 -5.29
C ALA A 261 11.83 6.56 -4.53
N LEU A 262 11.41 6.27 -3.29
CA LEU A 262 10.75 7.26 -2.42
C LEU A 262 11.69 8.38 -2.00
N LEU A 263 12.92 8.06 -1.61
CA LEU A 263 13.93 9.04 -1.23
C LEU A 263 14.30 9.96 -2.41
N ASP A 264 14.44 9.41 -3.62
CA ASP A 264 14.72 10.19 -4.83
C ASP A 264 13.58 11.15 -5.19
N LEU A 265 12.36 10.77 -4.91
CA LEU A 265 11.21 11.65 -5.07
C LEU A 265 11.19 12.75 -4.01
N ALA A 266 11.42 12.39 -2.75
CA ALA A 266 11.50 13.34 -1.64
C ALA A 266 12.65 14.35 -1.84
N ALA A 267 13.76 13.93 -2.45
CA ALA A 267 14.93 14.78 -2.72
C ALA A 267 14.64 15.96 -3.65
N LYS A 268 13.56 15.94 -4.40
CA LYS A 268 13.14 17.09 -5.24
C LYS A 268 12.69 18.29 -4.40
N GLU A 269 12.15 18.04 -3.22
CA GLU A 269 11.68 19.06 -2.29
C GLU A 269 12.63 19.21 -1.09
N ARG A 270 13.35 18.14 -0.76
CA ARG A 270 14.29 18.02 0.37
C ARG A 270 15.59 17.39 -0.10
N PRO A 271 16.55 18.17 -0.61
CA PRO A 271 17.80 17.66 -1.21
C PRO A 271 18.60 16.71 -0.30
N GLU A 272 18.48 16.86 1.01
CA GLU A 272 19.11 15.99 2.00
C GLU A 272 18.64 14.53 1.90
N ALA A 273 17.44 14.28 1.39
CA ALA A 273 16.90 12.93 1.21
C ALA A 273 17.74 12.08 0.25
N ALA A 274 18.40 12.70 -0.73
CA ALA A 274 19.29 11.99 -1.67
C ALA A 274 20.50 11.33 -0.99
N LYS A 275 20.89 11.82 0.18
CA LYS A 275 22.04 11.34 0.97
C LYS A 275 21.66 10.26 1.99
N VAL A 276 20.36 9.99 2.14
CA VAL A 276 19.87 9.02 3.13
C VAL A 276 19.90 7.63 2.53
N SER A 277 20.52 6.69 3.26
CA SER A 277 20.50 5.26 2.88
C SER A 277 19.09 4.68 3.06
N PRO A 278 18.56 3.92 2.08
CA PRO A 278 17.27 3.21 2.20
C PRO A 278 17.19 2.29 3.42
N GLU A 279 18.32 1.70 3.84
CA GLU A 279 18.40 0.78 4.97
C GLU A 279 18.01 1.45 6.29
N ARG A 280 18.19 2.78 6.42
CA ARG A 280 17.72 3.53 7.59
C ARG A 280 16.20 3.54 7.73
N MET A 281 15.48 3.31 6.65
CA MET A 281 14.02 3.27 6.60
C MET A 281 13.44 1.87 6.82
N MET A 282 14.29 0.87 7.05
CA MET A 282 13.90 -0.53 7.20
C MET A 282 14.53 -1.16 8.44
N ASN A 283 13.81 -2.10 9.06
CA ASN A 283 14.38 -3.04 10.01
C ASN A 283 13.85 -4.45 9.68
N ILE A 284 14.63 -5.18 8.91
CA ILE A 284 14.27 -6.53 8.45
C ILE A 284 14.78 -7.63 9.38
N SER A 285 15.42 -7.30 10.51
CA SER A 285 16.11 -8.26 11.37
C SER A 285 15.20 -9.39 11.87
N LEU A 286 13.98 -9.05 12.28
CA LEU A 286 12.99 -10.03 12.77
C LEU A 286 12.45 -10.92 11.66
N LEU A 287 12.18 -10.33 10.49
CA LEU A 287 11.72 -11.08 9.34
C LEU A 287 12.80 -12.01 8.81
N LYS A 288 14.05 -11.53 8.77
CA LYS A 288 15.20 -12.35 8.38
C LYS A 288 15.42 -13.52 9.33
N GLU A 289 15.31 -13.32 10.63
CA GLU A 289 15.40 -14.41 11.63
C GLU A 289 14.33 -15.49 11.40
N LEU A 290 13.09 -15.11 11.10
CA LEU A 290 12.04 -16.07 10.74
C LEU A 290 12.33 -16.80 9.44
N ASP A 291 12.84 -16.10 8.43
CA ASP A 291 13.17 -16.69 7.14
C ASP A 291 14.35 -17.65 7.23
N ASP A 292 15.44 -17.25 7.90
CA ASP A 292 16.64 -18.07 8.12
C ASP A 292 16.32 -19.35 8.94
N SER A 293 15.29 -19.31 9.80
CA SER A 293 14.81 -20.50 10.52
C SER A 293 14.06 -21.51 9.65
N GLY A 294 13.79 -21.17 8.38
CA GLY A 294 12.97 -21.98 7.48
C GLY A 294 11.47 -21.88 7.75
N PHE A 295 11.03 -21.06 8.73
CA PHE A 295 9.63 -20.96 9.12
C PHE A 295 8.72 -20.54 7.96
N ILE A 296 9.15 -19.54 7.17
CA ILE A 296 8.32 -19.03 6.06
C ILE A 296 8.14 -20.10 4.99
N ASP A 297 9.21 -20.78 4.60
CA ASP A 297 9.16 -21.84 3.58
C ASP A 297 8.33 -23.03 4.04
N ALA A 298 8.36 -23.35 5.34
CA ALA A 298 7.55 -24.44 5.91
C ALA A 298 6.04 -24.19 5.84
N LEU A 299 5.58 -22.92 5.82
CA LEU A 299 4.17 -22.58 5.65
C LEU A 299 3.63 -22.97 4.27
N TYR A 300 4.47 -23.04 3.24
CA TYR A 300 4.07 -23.25 1.85
C TYR A 300 4.38 -24.69 1.34
N LYS A 301 4.85 -25.56 2.20
CA LYS A 301 4.99 -27.00 1.94
C LYS A 301 3.68 -27.74 2.20
#